data_9eaa262863e82875ae1cabae3b9c4640
#
_entry.id   9eaa262863e82875ae1cabae3b9c4640
#
_cell.length_a   1.000
_cell.length_b   1.000
_cell.length_c   1.000
_cell.angle_alpha   90.00
_cell.angle_beta   90.00
_cell.angle_gamma   90.00
#
_symmetry.space_group_name_H-M   'P 1'
#
loop_
_entity.id
_entity.type
_entity.pdbx_description
1 polymer ?
#
loop_
_entity_poly.entity_id
_entity_poly.type
_entity_poly.pdbx_seq_one_letter_code
_entity_poly.pdbx_strand_id
1 'polypeptide(L)'
;IQSILDKYAKFLPVPVQFGTKTESEPDGEDENGKPKYKNVEIDNIINNTNPIWTKAPGELKDEDYLNFYQELYPFQEEPLFWIHLNVDYPFNLTGVLYFPKLKNDFEVQKNKIKLFSRQVFITDEVKDIVPEFLMLLHGVIDSPDIPLNVSRSYLQGDPNVKKINAHITKKVA
;
A
#
# COMPACT_ATOMS: atom_id res chain seq x y z
N ILE A 1 1.30 -5.02 19.98
CA ILE A 1 1.15 -3.59 19.64
C ILE A 1 1.73 -3.33 18.25
N GLN A 2 2.98 -3.72 17.95
CA GLN A 2 3.62 -3.50 16.64
C GLN A 2 2.76 -3.96 15.46
N SER A 3 2.22 -5.17 15.50
CA SER A 3 1.36 -5.72 14.42
C SER A 3 0.08 -4.92 14.16
N ILE A 4 -0.45 -4.27 15.19
CA ILE A 4 -1.62 -3.38 15.06
C ILE A 4 -1.19 -2.08 14.38
N LEU A 5 -0.07 -1.50 14.80
CA LEU A 5 0.48 -0.29 14.19
C LEU A 5 0.85 -0.53 12.71
N ASP A 6 1.48 -1.65 12.39
CA ASP A 6 1.82 -2.04 11.02
C ASP A 6 0.58 -2.21 10.13
N LYS A 7 -0.53 -2.67 10.70
CA LYS A 7 -1.79 -2.80 9.94
C LYS A 7 -2.49 -1.48 9.72
N TYR A 8 -2.63 -0.65 10.77
CA TYR A 8 -3.52 0.51 10.74
C TYR A 8 -2.80 1.84 10.56
N ALA A 9 -1.53 1.94 10.94
CA ALA A 9 -0.77 3.18 10.90
C ALA A 9 0.25 3.25 9.76
N LYS A 10 0.53 2.15 9.06
CA LYS A 10 1.64 2.00 8.10
C LYS A 10 1.73 3.12 7.06
N PHE A 11 0.61 3.67 6.62
CA PHE A 11 0.55 4.67 5.55
C PHE A 11 -0.17 5.96 5.96
N LEU A 12 -0.34 6.20 7.25
CA LEU A 12 -0.93 7.46 7.71
C LEU A 12 -0.15 8.66 7.17
N PRO A 13 -0.84 9.77 6.79
CA PRO A 13 -0.21 10.94 6.18
C PRO A 13 0.58 11.80 7.17
N VAL A 14 0.60 11.42 8.44
CA VAL A 14 1.38 12.07 9.51
C VAL A 14 2.39 11.08 10.09
N PRO A 15 3.61 11.52 10.44
CA PRO A 15 4.60 10.62 11.01
C PRO A 15 4.13 10.08 12.38
N VAL A 16 4.27 8.78 12.56
CA VAL A 16 3.95 8.09 13.82
C VAL A 16 5.24 7.56 14.42
N GLN A 17 5.62 8.12 15.55
CA GLN A 17 6.77 7.68 16.33
C GLN A 17 6.38 6.54 17.27
N PHE A 18 7.16 5.46 17.27
CA PHE A 18 7.01 4.37 18.22
C PHE A 18 8.37 3.88 18.70
N GLY A 19 8.79 4.39 19.86
CA GLY A 19 10.10 4.13 20.44
C GLY A 19 11.24 4.83 19.71
N THR A 20 12.44 4.33 19.90
CA THR A 20 13.67 4.79 19.28
C THR A 20 14.34 3.64 18.54
N LYS A 21 15.20 3.93 17.58
CA LYS A 21 16.07 2.98 16.88
C LYS A 21 17.50 3.48 16.86
N THR A 22 18.44 2.55 16.79
CA THR A 22 19.85 2.88 16.67
C THR A 22 20.26 2.89 15.19
N GLU A 23 20.80 4.00 14.72
CA GLU A 23 21.40 4.10 13.39
C GLU A 23 22.90 4.34 13.50
N SER A 24 23.66 3.80 12.54
CA SER A 24 25.10 4.01 12.45
C SER A 24 25.39 5.21 11.56
N GLU A 25 25.90 6.29 12.13
CA GLU A 25 26.33 7.48 11.41
C GLU A 25 27.85 7.48 11.19
N PRO A 26 28.35 8.00 10.05
CA PRO A 26 29.77 8.20 9.85
C PRO A 26 30.38 9.12 10.93
N ASP A 27 31.48 8.71 11.54
CA ASP A 27 32.19 9.46 12.61
C ASP A 27 33.67 9.65 12.23
N GLY A 28 33.94 10.03 10.98
CA GLY A 28 35.28 10.26 10.46
C GLY A 28 36.01 8.97 10.04
N GLU A 29 37.33 9.00 10.09
CA GLU A 29 38.19 7.87 9.78
C GLU A 29 38.99 7.46 11.03
N ASP A 30 39.36 6.20 11.12
CA ASP A 30 40.28 5.69 12.13
C ASP A 30 41.73 6.07 11.79
N GLU A 31 42.66 5.76 12.70
CA GLU A 31 44.11 6.03 12.52
C GLU A 31 44.71 5.33 11.27
N ASN A 32 44.00 4.39 10.66
CA ASN A 32 44.37 3.63 9.47
C ASN A 32 43.64 4.09 8.21
N GLY A 33 42.87 5.19 8.25
CA GLY A 33 42.08 5.72 7.14
C GLY A 33 40.84 4.91 6.80
N LYS A 34 40.33 4.08 7.72
CA LYS A 34 39.07 3.36 7.52
C LYS A 34 37.90 4.13 8.09
N PRO A 35 36.73 4.10 7.42
CA PRO A 35 35.52 4.75 7.92
C PRO A 35 35.16 4.27 9.32
N LYS A 36 35.02 5.21 10.25
CA LYS A 36 34.55 4.97 11.59
C LYS A 36 33.07 5.35 11.70
N TYR A 37 32.31 4.56 12.44
CA TYR A 37 30.89 4.77 12.64
C TYR A 37 30.58 4.87 14.14
N LYS A 38 29.65 5.75 14.48
CA LYS A 38 29.06 5.81 15.81
C LYS A 38 27.59 5.44 15.77
N ASN A 39 27.12 4.83 16.81
CA ASN A 39 25.70 4.51 16.96
C ASN A 39 24.99 5.71 17.61
N VAL A 40 23.96 6.20 16.94
CA VAL A 40 23.11 7.30 17.42
C VAL A 40 21.69 6.77 17.60
N GLU A 41 21.08 7.10 18.72
CA GLU A 41 19.69 6.79 18.99
C GLU A 41 18.81 7.88 18.37
N ILE A 42 17.91 7.50 17.50
CA ILE A 42 16.97 8.40 16.81
C ILE A 42 15.53 7.94 17.00
N ASP A 43 14.61 8.86 16.79
CA ASP A 43 13.18 8.55 16.81
C ASP A 43 12.81 7.49 15.77
N ASN A 44 12.10 6.44 16.20
CA ASN A 44 11.64 5.41 15.30
C ASN A 44 10.29 5.80 14.68
N ILE A 45 10.33 6.40 13.48
CA ILE A 45 9.12 6.65 12.69
C ILE A 45 8.76 5.35 11.97
N ILE A 46 7.57 4.84 12.22
CA ILE A 46 7.14 3.48 11.82
C ILE A 46 6.29 3.46 10.55
N ASN A 47 5.90 4.61 10.03
CA ASN A 47 5.00 4.70 8.88
C ASN A 47 5.63 5.43 7.71
N ASN A 48 5.12 5.11 6.51
CA ASN A 48 5.44 5.79 5.27
C ASN A 48 4.35 6.83 4.97
N THR A 49 4.66 8.11 5.14
CA THR A 49 3.71 9.22 4.94
C THR A 49 3.48 9.59 3.48
N ASN A 50 4.30 9.06 2.56
CA ASN A 50 4.23 9.37 1.14
C ASN A 50 4.37 8.09 0.27
N PRO A 51 3.40 7.17 0.37
CA PRO A 51 3.41 5.91 -0.38
C PRO A 51 3.30 6.13 -1.88
N ILE A 52 3.74 5.15 -2.68
CA ILE A 52 3.89 5.32 -4.15
C ILE A 52 2.59 5.68 -4.86
N TRP A 53 1.43 5.24 -4.37
CA TRP A 53 0.14 5.55 -5.02
C TRP A 53 -0.30 7.00 -4.88
N THR A 54 0.37 7.81 -4.05
CA THR A 54 0.13 9.26 -3.94
C THR A 54 0.95 10.05 -4.94
N LYS A 55 1.90 9.41 -5.63
CA LYS A 55 2.78 10.03 -6.63
C LYS A 55 2.21 9.87 -8.03
N ALA A 56 2.60 10.76 -8.95
CA ALA A 56 2.23 10.58 -10.35
C ALA A 56 2.97 9.37 -10.97
N PRO A 57 2.32 8.58 -11.84
CA PRO A 57 2.95 7.41 -12.46
C PRO A 57 4.26 7.72 -13.19
N GLY A 58 4.37 8.92 -13.79
CA GLY A 58 5.57 9.36 -14.51
C GLY A 58 6.78 9.67 -13.61
N GLU A 59 6.60 9.76 -12.31
CA GLU A 59 7.67 9.99 -11.32
C GLU A 59 8.25 8.68 -10.77
N LEU A 60 7.64 7.54 -11.13
CA LEU A 60 7.97 6.22 -10.61
C LEU A 60 8.63 5.36 -11.68
N LYS A 61 9.55 4.50 -11.23
CA LYS A 61 10.20 3.45 -12.02
C LYS A 61 9.62 2.10 -11.65
N ASP A 62 9.86 1.11 -12.50
CA ASP A 62 9.44 -0.28 -12.26
C ASP A 62 9.95 -0.82 -10.92
N GLU A 63 11.17 -0.42 -10.54
CA GLU A 63 11.79 -0.80 -9.27
C GLU A 63 10.99 -0.30 -8.07
N ASP A 64 10.41 0.91 -8.13
CA ASP A 64 9.59 1.46 -7.05
C ASP A 64 8.33 0.62 -6.82
N TYR A 65 7.71 0.15 -7.92
CA TYR A 65 6.54 -0.73 -7.84
C TYR A 65 6.88 -2.11 -7.27
N LEU A 66 8.02 -2.69 -7.67
CA LEU A 66 8.47 -3.99 -7.17
C LEU A 66 8.83 -3.92 -5.69
N ASN A 67 9.55 -2.89 -5.27
CA ASN A 67 9.90 -2.67 -3.87
C ASN A 67 8.64 -2.50 -3.01
N PHE A 68 7.66 -1.74 -3.50
CA PHE A 68 6.40 -1.57 -2.81
C PHE A 68 5.59 -2.86 -2.72
N TYR A 69 5.61 -3.68 -3.77
CA TYR A 69 4.97 -4.99 -3.73
C TYR A 69 5.60 -5.89 -2.66
N GLN A 70 6.92 -5.93 -2.58
CA GLN A 70 7.64 -6.69 -1.55
C GLN A 70 7.40 -6.14 -0.14
N GLU A 71 7.26 -4.82 0.01
CA GLU A 71 6.89 -4.19 1.29
C GLU A 71 5.51 -4.64 1.77
N LEU A 72 4.54 -4.77 0.85
CA LEU A 72 3.19 -5.23 1.18
C LEU A 72 3.10 -6.74 1.39
N TYR A 73 3.89 -7.52 0.62
CA TYR A 73 3.81 -8.98 0.52
C TYR A 73 5.21 -9.62 0.53
N PRO A 74 5.95 -9.57 1.66
CA PRO A 74 7.38 -9.93 1.72
C PRO A 74 7.71 -11.38 1.36
N PHE A 75 6.71 -12.27 1.31
CA PHE A 75 6.89 -13.70 1.00
C PHE A 75 6.28 -14.10 -0.35
N GLN A 76 5.87 -13.13 -1.16
CA GLN A 76 5.31 -13.40 -2.48
C GLN A 76 6.38 -13.25 -3.56
N GLU A 77 6.23 -14.02 -4.64
CA GLU A 77 7.04 -13.82 -5.86
C GLU A 77 6.65 -12.50 -6.53
N GLU A 78 7.56 -11.95 -7.33
CA GLU A 78 7.31 -10.74 -8.10
C GLU A 78 6.04 -10.87 -8.95
N PRO A 79 5.23 -9.80 -9.04
CA PRO A 79 4.02 -9.80 -9.85
C PRO A 79 4.35 -9.91 -11.34
N LEU A 80 3.38 -10.33 -12.15
CA LEU A 80 3.51 -10.38 -13.61
C LEU A 80 3.55 -8.96 -14.20
N PHE A 81 2.68 -8.09 -13.71
CA PHE A 81 2.58 -6.67 -14.06
C PHE A 81 1.70 -5.95 -13.03
N TRP A 82 1.57 -4.64 -13.17
CA TRP A 82 0.75 -3.80 -12.31
C TRP A 82 0.02 -2.73 -13.09
N ILE A 83 -1.00 -2.17 -12.46
CA ILE A 83 -1.75 -1.02 -12.96
C ILE A 83 -1.72 0.06 -11.88
N HIS A 84 -1.21 1.24 -12.22
CA HIS A 84 -1.32 2.42 -11.37
C HIS A 84 -2.64 3.13 -11.66
N LEU A 85 -3.46 3.25 -10.64
CA LEU A 85 -4.72 4.00 -10.68
C LEU A 85 -4.44 5.43 -10.27
N ASN A 86 -4.80 6.38 -11.14
CA ASN A 86 -4.72 7.81 -10.86
C ASN A 86 -5.86 8.49 -11.61
N VAL A 87 -6.97 8.73 -10.92
CA VAL A 87 -8.21 9.27 -11.47
C VAL A 87 -8.65 10.45 -10.62
N ASP A 88 -8.84 11.60 -11.26
CA ASP A 88 -9.26 12.85 -10.61
C ASP A 88 -10.74 13.16 -10.86
N TYR A 89 -11.31 12.60 -11.93
CA TYR A 89 -12.69 12.87 -12.34
C TYR A 89 -13.32 11.62 -12.98
N PRO A 90 -14.59 11.30 -12.71
CA PRO A 90 -15.61 12.00 -11.89
C PRO A 90 -15.54 11.72 -10.38
N PHE A 91 -14.53 11.02 -9.92
CA PHE A 91 -14.24 10.70 -8.52
C PHE A 91 -12.72 10.61 -8.36
N ASN A 92 -12.25 10.78 -7.13
CA ASN A 92 -10.84 10.64 -6.83
C ASN A 92 -10.52 9.18 -6.49
N LEU A 93 -9.62 8.57 -7.25
CA LEU A 93 -9.16 7.20 -7.05
C LEU A 93 -7.68 7.11 -7.34
N THR A 94 -6.93 6.71 -6.35
CA THR A 94 -5.51 6.37 -6.50
C THR A 94 -5.27 4.93 -6.04
N GLY A 95 -4.16 4.34 -6.45
CA GLY A 95 -3.84 2.99 -6.03
C GLY A 95 -2.90 2.28 -6.97
N VAL A 96 -2.45 1.11 -6.57
CA VAL A 96 -1.67 0.20 -7.40
C VAL A 96 -2.24 -1.20 -7.25
N LEU A 97 -2.65 -1.79 -8.36
CA LEU A 97 -3.11 -3.16 -8.44
C LEU A 97 -2.06 -4.02 -9.12
N TYR A 98 -1.72 -5.13 -8.51
CA TYR A 98 -0.74 -6.09 -8.98
C TYR A 98 -1.39 -7.39 -9.40
N PHE A 99 -0.89 -7.98 -10.47
CA PHE A 99 -1.27 -9.29 -10.98
C PHE A 99 -0.24 -10.32 -10.49
N PRO A 100 -0.56 -11.11 -9.45
CA PRO A 100 0.37 -12.07 -8.90
C PRO A 100 0.57 -13.25 -9.85
N LYS A 101 1.73 -13.89 -9.77
CA LYS A 101 1.92 -15.22 -10.37
C LYS A 101 1.11 -16.24 -9.57
N LEU A 102 0.18 -16.90 -10.22
CA LEU A 102 -0.57 -18.00 -9.60
C LEU A 102 0.26 -19.27 -9.69
N LYS A 103 0.64 -19.82 -8.55
CA LYS A 103 1.14 -21.19 -8.46
C LYS A 103 -0.03 -22.16 -8.52
N ASN A 104 0.16 -23.32 -9.15
CA ASN A 104 -0.86 -24.36 -9.31
C ASN A 104 -1.39 -24.97 -7.99
N ASP A 105 -0.91 -24.52 -6.85
CA ASP A 105 -1.39 -24.96 -5.56
C ASP A 105 -2.66 -24.16 -5.18
N PHE A 106 -3.69 -24.88 -4.86
CA PHE A 106 -5.07 -24.50 -4.57
C PHE A 106 -5.29 -23.47 -3.44
N GLU A 107 -4.25 -22.80 -2.95
CA GLU A 107 -4.39 -21.63 -2.08
C GLU A 107 -4.61 -20.36 -2.90
N VAL A 108 -5.77 -20.24 -3.47
CA VAL A 108 -6.31 -18.96 -3.90
C VAL A 108 -6.47 -18.10 -2.64
N GLN A 109 -5.41 -17.41 -2.25
CA GLN A 109 -5.47 -16.43 -1.17
C GLN A 109 -6.29 -15.24 -1.67
N LYS A 110 -7.60 -15.35 -1.47
CA LYS A 110 -8.57 -14.29 -1.76
C LYS A 110 -8.31 -13.11 -0.82
N ASN A 111 -8.57 -11.90 -1.34
CA ASN A 111 -8.59 -10.65 -0.56
C ASN A 111 -7.22 -10.15 -0.09
N LYS A 112 -6.33 -9.85 -1.03
CA LYS A 112 -5.09 -9.13 -0.72
C LYS A 112 -5.10 -7.66 -1.16
N ILE A 113 -6.25 -7.13 -1.58
CA ILE A 113 -6.42 -5.70 -1.83
C ILE A 113 -6.74 -5.02 -0.51
N LYS A 114 -6.01 -3.95 -0.21
CA LYS A 114 -6.23 -3.10 0.97
C LYS A 114 -6.90 -1.81 0.54
N LEU A 115 -7.99 -1.47 1.21
CA LEU A 115 -8.73 -0.25 0.97
C LEU A 115 -8.35 0.83 1.95
N PHE A 116 -8.10 2.02 1.41
CA PHE A 116 -7.78 3.22 2.16
C PHE A 116 -8.74 4.36 1.81
N SER A 117 -8.83 5.34 2.69
CA SER A 117 -9.39 6.65 2.41
C SER A 117 -8.44 7.71 2.95
N ARG A 118 -7.84 8.50 2.06
CA ARG A 118 -6.81 9.50 2.40
C ARG A 118 -5.69 8.90 3.24
N GLN A 119 -5.15 7.75 2.79
CA GLN A 119 -4.09 6.98 3.45
C GLN A 119 -4.49 6.35 4.81
N VAL A 120 -5.74 6.49 5.23
CA VAL A 120 -6.27 5.82 6.43
C VAL A 120 -6.80 4.45 6.02
N PHE A 121 -6.28 3.39 6.66
CA PHE A 121 -6.72 2.03 6.40
C PHE A 121 -8.20 1.83 6.78
N ILE A 122 -8.99 1.29 5.86
CA ILE A 122 -10.41 0.99 6.07
C ILE A 122 -10.61 -0.51 6.28
N THR A 123 -10.28 -1.32 5.27
CA THR A 123 -10.50 -2.76 5.30
C THR A 123 -9.60 -3.49 4.30
N ASP A 124 -9.35 -4.75 4.56
CA ASP A 124 -8.77 -5.73 3.64
C ASP A 124 -9.85 -6.69 3.08
N GLU A 125 -11.10 -6.53 3.47
CA GLU A 125 -12.24 -7.27 2.96
C GLU A 125 -12.97 -6.48 1.85
N VAL A 126 -12.46 -6.54 0.63
CA VAL A 126 -12.97 -5.76 -0.52
C VAL A 126 -13.97 -6.51 -1.40
N LYS A 127 -14.49 -7.64 -0.93
CA LYS A 127 -15.36 -8.55 -1.70
C LYS A 127 -16.56 -7.85 -2.36
N ASP A 128 -17.08 -6.81 -1.73
CA ASP A 128 -18.26 -6.09 -2.20
C ASP A 128 -17.91 -4.79 -2.95
N ILE A 129 -16.63 -4.43 -2.99
CA ILE A 129 -16.11 -3.19 -3.58
C ILE A 129 -15.45 -3.47 -4.93
N VAL A 130 -14.81 -4.62 -5.05
CA VAL A 130 -14.09 -5.05 -6.24
C VAL A 130 -14.83 -6.25 -6.87
N PRO A 131 -14.99 -6.30 -8.19
CA PRO A 131 -15.60 -7.45 -8.86
C PRO A 131 -14.93 -8.77 -8.48
N GLU A 132 -15.70 -9.84 -8.44
CA GLU A 132 -15.22 -11.14 -7.97
C GLU A 132 -14.01 -11.67 -8.79
N PHE A 133 -13.96 -11.40 -10.08
CA PHE A 133 -12.85 -11.81 -10.93
C PHE A 133 -11.55 -11.03 -10.67
N LEU A 134 -11.64 -9.86 -10.03
CA LEU A 134 -10.48 -9.06 -9.61
C LEU A 134 -9.99 -9.42 -8.20
N MET A 135 -10.67 -10.31 -7.50
CA MET A 135 -10.29 -10.70 -6.13
C MET A 135 -8.96 -11.45 -6.03
N LEU A 136 -8.43 -11.89 -7.18
CA LEU A 136 -7.09 -12.47 -7.28
C LEU A 136 -5.98 -11.41 -7.31
N LEU A 137 -6.33 -10.15 -7.52
CA LEU A 137 -5.35 -9.06 -7.53
C LEU A 137 -4.88 -8.75 -6.11
N HIS A 138 -3.67 -8.29 -6.04
CA HIS A 138 -3.05 -7.74 -4.84
C HIS A 138 -2.95 -6.22 -4.97
N GLY A 139 -2.78 -5.50 -3.87
CA GLY A 139 -2.47 -4.08 -3.94
C GLY A 139 -3.25 -3.19 -3.00
N VAL A 140 -3.35 -1.94 -3.42
CA VAL A 140 -3.95 -0.85 -2.63
C VAL A 140 -4.90 -0.05 -3.50
N ILE A 141 -6.04 0.29 -2.94
CA ILE A 141 -7.00 1.25 -3.48
C ILE A 141 -7.20 2.34 -2.42
N ASP A 142 -7.07 3.59 -2.81
CA ASP A 142 -7.30 4.76 -1.95
C ASP A 142 -8.26 5.73 -2.63
N SER A 143 -9.36 6.06 -1.96
CA SER A 143 -10.31 7.04 -2.45
C SER A 143 -10.89 7.86 -1.30
N PRO A 144 -10.79 9.20 -1.36
CA PRO A 144 -11.41 10.09 -0.38
C PRO A 144 -12.94 10.07 -0.44
N ASP A 145 -13.51 9.57 -1.55
CA ASP A 145 -14.95 9.49 -1.77
C ASP A 145 -15.58 8.26 -1.08
N ILE A 146 -14.74 7.37 -0.55
CA ILE A 146 -15.19 6.26 0.28
C ILE A 146 -15.34 6.73 1.73
N PRO A 147 -16.52 6.58 2.34
CA PRO A 147 -16.74 7.03 3.70
C PRO A 147 -15.94 6.19 4.70
N LEU A 148 -15.35 6.87 5.71
CA LEU A 148 -14.57 6.23 6.77
C LEU A 148 -15.42 5.36 7.72
N ASN A 149 -16.73 5.54 7.71
CA ASN A 149 -17.66 4.87 8.62
C ASN A 149 -18.21 3.60 7.95
N VAL A 150 -17.51 2.49 8.12
CA VAL A 150 -17.69 1.33 7.26
C VAL A 150 -18.33 0.17 8.01
N SER A 151 -19.66 0.11 7.98
CA SER A 151 -20.32 -1.18 8.03
C SER A 151 -20.34 -1.77 6.60
N ARG A 152 -20.11 -3.07 6.47
CA ARG A 152 -20.10 -3.80 5.19
C ARG A 152 -21.35 -3.53 4.33
N SER A 153 -22.52 -3.42 4.97
CA SER A 153 -23.79 -3.10 4.33
C SER A 153 -23.84 -1.69 3.73
N TYR A 154 -23.10 -0.75 4.30
CA TYR A 154 -23.06 0.64 3.82
C TYR A 154 -22.26 0.75 2.52
N LEU A 155 -21.11 0.06 2.43
CA LEU A 155 -20.28 0.09 1.22
C LEU A 155 -20.97 -0.50 0.00
N GLN A 156 -21.76 -1.57 0.17
CA GLN A 156 -22.51 -2.19 -0.93
C GLN A 156 -23.56 -1.25 -1.54
N GLY A 157 -24.13 -0.38 -0.73
CA GLY A 157 -25.16 0.59 -1.13
C GLY A 157 -24.61 1.88 -1.73
N ASP A 158 -23.35 2.21 -1.47
CA ASP A 158 -22.77 3.52 -1.81
C ASP A 158 -22.59 3.70 -3.33
N PRO A 159 -23.16 4.81 -3.90
CA PRO A 159 -23.04 5.09 -5.33
C PRO A 159 -21.58 5.31 -5.81
N ASN A 160 -20.72 5.84 -4.97
CA ASN A 160 -19.32 6.10 -5.33
C ASN A 160 -18.54 4.78 -5.39
N VAL A 161 -18.78 3.86 -4.47
CA VAL A 161 -18.22 2.51 -4.51
C VAL A 161 -18.60 1.79 -5.80
N LYS A 162 -19.86 1.89 -6.24
CA LYS A 162 -20.32 1.31 -7.51
C LYS A 162 -19.62 1.93 -8.73
N LYS A 163 -19.41 3.25 -8.75
CA LYS A 163 -18.67 3.94 -9.82
C LYS A 163 -17.20 3.53 -9.85
N ILE A 164 -16.55 3.43 -8.68
CA ILE A 164 -15.18 2.97 -8.55
C ILE A 164 -15.04 1.55 -9.08
N ASN A 165 -15.95 0.66 -8.68
CA ASN A 165 -15.99 -0.71 -9.16
C ASN A 165 -16.08 -0.79 -10.70
N ALA A 166 -17.02 -0.05 -11.29
CA ALA A 166 -17.20 -0.01 -12.74
C ALA A 166 -15.95 0.53 -13.47
N HIS A 167 -15.28 1.54 -12.90
CA HIS A 167 -14.05 2.09 -13.47
C HIS A 167 -12.89 1.10 -13.42
N ILE A 168 -12.67 0.46 -12.26
CA ILE A 168 -11.63 -0.56 -12.10
C ILE A 168 -11.87 -1.71 -13.08
N THR A 169 -13.13 -2.18 -13.18
CA THR A 169 -13.52 -3.22 -14.14
C THR A 169 -13.11 -2.86 -15.56
N LYS A 170 -13.42 -1.63 -16.00
CA LYS A 170 -13.10 -1.15 -17.35
C LYS A 170 -11.59 -0.99 -17.60
N LYS A 171 -10.82 -0.68 -16.55
CA LYS A 171 -9.36 -0.50 -16.68
C LYS A 171 -8.61 -1.83 -16.72
N VAL A 172 -9.16 -2.86 -16.09
CA VAL A 172 -8.53 -4.19 -15.94
C VAL A 172 -8.99 -5.16 -17.03
N ALA A 173 -10.20 -5.01 -17.55
CA ALA A 173 -10.72 -5.78 -18.68
C ALA A 173 -10.14 -5.31 -20.02
#